data_8c57eca0d2c6ed08bcd9699b6b245578
#
_entry.id   8c57eca0d2c6ed08bcd9699b6b245578
#
_cell.length_a   1.000
_cell.length_b   1.000
_cell.length_c   1.000
_cell.angle_alpha   90.00
_cell.angle_beta   90.00
_cell.angle_gamma   90.00
#
_symmetry.space_group_name_H-M   'P 1'
#
loop_
_entity.id
_entity.type
_entity.pdbx_description
1 polymer ?
#
loop_
_entity_poly.entity_id
_entity_poly.type
_entity_poly.pdbx_seq_one_letter_code
_entity_poly.pdbx_strand_id
1 'polypeptide(L)'
;MSSTFDQVATIIAETCDIPRDTITPDSHAIDDLGIDSLDFFDIAFAIDKAFGIKLPLEKWTQEVNDGKATTEQYFVLKNLCARIDELVAAKTAGTGT
;
A
#
# COMPACT_ATOMS: atom_id res chain seq x y z
N MET A 1 -1.15 19.95 -2.15
CA MET A 1 -1.15 18.84 -1.17
C MET A 1 -1.07 17.51 -1.88
N SER A 2 -0.22 16.64 -1.37
CA SER A 2 -0.10 15.30 -1.95
C SER A 2 -1.23 14.40 -1.48
N SER A 3 -1.86 13.70 -2.41
CA SER A 3 -2.85 12.70 -2.06
C SER A 3 -2.16 11.46 -1.49
N THR A 4 -2.94 10.57 -0.91
CA THR A 4 -2.42 9.27 -0.44
C THR A 4 -1.73 8.54 -1.60
N PHE A 5 -2.37 8.53 -2.76
CA PHE A 5 -1.80 7.90 -3.94
C PHE A 5 -0.47 8.53 -4.33
N ASP A 6 -0.37 9.85 -4.34
CA ASP A 6 0.89 10.53 -4.70
C ASP A 6 2.02 10.12 -3.78
N GLN A 7 1.75 10.05 -2.49
CA GLN A 7 2.76 9.65 -1.51
C GLN A 7 3.18 8.20 -1.70
N VAL A 8 2.22 7.31 -1.89
CA VAL A 8 2.50 5.88 -2.10
C VAL A 8 3.28 5.68 -3.39
N ALA A 9 2.86 6.34 -4.46
CA ALA A 9 3.53 6.21 -5.75
C ALA A 9 4.97 6.73 -5.69
N THR A 10 5.19 7.82 -4.97
CA THR A 10 6.54 8.35 -4.76
C THR A 10 7.40 7.35 -3.99
N ILE A 11 6.86 6.76 -2.94
CA ILE A 11 7.56 5.74 -2.16
C ILE A 11 7.96 4.56 -3.05
N ILE A 12 7.03 4.08 -3.85
CA ILE A 12 7.28 2.95 -4.77
C ILE A 12 8.37 3.33 -5.77
N ALA A 13 8.25 4.50 -6.38
CA ALA A 13 9.20 4.94 -7.39
C ALA A 13 10.61 5.01 -6.82
N GLU A 14 10.75 5.53 -5.61
CA GLU A 14 12.06 5.67 -4.98
C GLU A 14 12.62 4.34 -4.48
N THR A 15 11.76 3.50 -3.91
CA THR A 15 12.21 2.23 -3.32
C THR A 15 12.59 1.21 -4.38
N CYS A 16 11.83 1.15 -5.47
CA CYS A 16 12.01 0.14 -6.50
C CYS A 16 12.63 0.70 -7.78
N ASP A 17 12.99 1.98 -7.79
CA ASP A 17 13.59 2.63 -8.95
C ASP A 17 12.71 2.49 -10.20
N ILE A 18 11.42 2.75 -10.03
CA ILE A 18 10.43 2.69 -11.10
C ILE A 18 10.07 4.11 -11.50
N PRO A 19 9.96 4.40 -12.82
CA PRO A 19 9.53 5.72 -13.26
C PRO A 19 8.16 6.07 -12.69
N ARG A 20 8.06 7.25 -12.06
CA ARG A 20 6.82 7.68 -11.42
C ARG A 20 5.65 7.71 -12.41
N ASP A 21 5.93 8.03 -13.67
CA ASP A 21 4.90 8.14 -14.71
C ASP A 21 4.22 6.82 -15.05
N THR A 22 4.87 5.69 -14.74
CA THR A 22 4.31 4.38 -15.02
C THR A 22 3.40 3.88 -13.91
N ILE A 23 3.37 4.59 -12.79
CA ILE A 23 2.58 4.19 -11.62
C ILE A 23 1.23 4.89 -11.67
N THR A 24 0.15 4.10 -11.76
CA THR A 24 -1.22 4.62 -11.83
C THR A 24 -2.08 4.00 -10.73
N PRO A 25 -3.23 4.59 -10.40
CA PRO A 25 -4.12 4.01 -9.40
C PRO A 25 -4.60 2.60 -9.74
N ASP A 26 -4.67 2.28 -11.02
CA ASP A 26 -5.11 0.95 -11.47
C ASP A 26 -3.98 -0.06 -11.55
N SER A 27 -2.74 0.36 -11.31
CA SER A 27 -1.58 -0.53 -11.36
C SER A 27 -1.62 -1.53 -10.21
N HIS A 28 -1.35 -2.79 -10.52
CA HIS A 28 -1.18 -3.83 -9.50
C HIS A 28 0.30 -3.84 -9.13
N ALA A 29 0.59 -3.67 -7.84
CA ALA A 29 1.98 -3.53 -7.38
C ALA A 29 2.85 -4.69 -7.81
N ILE A 30 2.31 -5.90 -7.77
CA ILE A 30 3.09 -7.10 -8.10
C ILE A 30 3.00 -7.45 -9.58
N ASP A 31 1.77 -7.52 -10.12
CA ASP A 31 1.56 -7.99 -11.49
C ASP A 31 1.94 -6.95 -12.54
N ASP A 32 1.63 -5.68 -12.29
CA ASP A 32 1.88 -4.62 -13.27
C ASP A 32 3.23 -3.95 -13.10
N LEU A 33 3.64 -3.71 -11.87
CA LEU A 33 4.89 -3.03 -11.59
C LEU A 33 6.06 -3.98 -11.37
N GLY A 34 5.79 -5.27 -11.25
CA GLY A 34 6.84 -6.27 -11.11
C GLY A 34 7.56 -6.24 -9.76
N ILE A 35 6.90 -5.72 -8.74
CA ILE A 35 7.48 -5.65 -7.40
C ILE A 35 7.39 -7.03 -6.77
N ASP A 36 8.50 -7.55 -6.25
CA ASP A 36 8.45 -8.83 -5.55
C ASP A 36 8.06 -8.63 -4.08
N SER A 37 7.86 -9.74 -3.36
CA SER A 37 7.38 -9.70 -1.99
C SER A 37 8.34 -8.97 -1.05
N LEU A 38 9.64 -9.14 -1.25
CA LEU A 38 10.64 -8.51 -0.39
C LEU A 38 10.65 -7.00 -0.60
N ASP A 39 10.59 -6.58 -1.86
CA ASP A 39 10.51 -5.15 -2.18
C ASP A 39 9.22 -4.55 -1.64
N PHE A 40 8.13 -5.32 -1.68
CA PHE A 40 6.87 -4.84 -1.15
C PHE A 40 6.92 -4.63 0.36
N PHE A 41 7.66 -5.47 1.09
CA PHE A 41 7.86 -5.25 2.52
C PHE A 41 8.60 -3.94 2.78
N ASP A 42 9.59 -3.60 1.96
CA ASP A 42 10.30 -2.33 2.09
C ASP A 42 9.36 -1.16 1.83
N ILE A 43 8.51 -1.28 0.82
CA ILE A 43 7.50 -0.27 0.51
C ILE A 43 6.52 -0.12 1.68
N ALA A 44 6.03 -1.22 2.22
CA ALA A 44 5.10 -1.21 3.34
C ALA A 44 5.72 -0.56 4.56
N PHE A 45 6.99 -0.84 4.84
CA PHE A 45 7.71 -0.23 5.94
C PHE A 45 7.80 1.29 5.77
N ALA A 46 8.10 1.74 4.56
CA ALA A 46 8.15 3.17 4.26
C ALA A 46 6.78 3.82 4.41
N ILE A 47 5.73 3.14 3.99
CA ILE A 47 4.36 3.62 4.15
C ILE A 47 4.01 3.73 5.64
N ASP A 48 4.36 2.72 6.43
CA ASP A 48 4.12 2.74 7.87
C ASP A 48 4.73 3.99 8.51
N LYS A 49 5.96 4.31 8.11
CA LYS A 49 6.65 5.47 8.66
C LYS A 49 6.05 6.78 8.15
N ALA A 50 5.72 6.84 6.88
CA ALA A 50 5.21 8.07 6.25
C ALA A 50 3.84 8.46 6.80
N PHE A 51 2.98 7.48 7.06
CA PHE A 51 1.62 7.73 7.51
C PHE A 51 1.42 7.48 9.00
N GLY A 52 2.43 6.96 9.69
CA GLY A 52 2.32 6.65 11.12
C GLY A 52 1.32 5.55 11.42
N ILE A 53 1.26 4.55 10.56
CA ILE A 53 0.34 3.42 10.68
C ILE A 53 1.14 2.12 10.61
N LYS A 54 0.43 1.00 10.69
CA LYS A 54 1.04 -0.31 10.46
C LYS A 54 0.12 -1.11 9.55
N LEU A 55 0.63 -1.44 8.37
CA LEU A 55 -0.12 -2.26 7.42
C LEU A 55 -0.16 -3.71 7.92
N PRO A 56 -1.35 -4.32 8.02
CA PRO A 56 -1.49 -5.71 8.51
C PRO A 56 -1.20 -6.72 7.40
N LEU A 57 0.05 -6.75 6.93
CA LEU A 57 0.43 -7.58 5.79
C LEU A 57 0.22 -9.07 6.04
N GLU A 58 0.48 -9.53 7.25
CA GLU A 58 0.27 -10.95 7.59
C GLU A 58 -1.20 -11.33 7.45
N LYS A 59 -2.08 -10.46 7.93
CA LYS A 59 -3.51 -10.67 7.84
C LYS A 59 -3.96 -10.70 6.37
N TRP A 60 -3.48 -9.75 5.58
CA TRP A 60 -3.82 -9.68 4.17
C TRP A 60 -3.36 -10.93 3.42
N THR A 61 -2.12 -11.36 3.68
CA THR A 61 -1.57 -12.55 3.05
C THR A 61 -2.38 -13.77 3.42
N GLN A 62 -2.76 -13.89 4.69
CA GLN A 62 -3.56 -15.02 5.14
C GLN A 62 -4.93 -15.03 4.49
N GLU A 63 -5.58 -13.88 4.38
CA GLU A 63 -6.90 -13.80 3.75
C GLU A 63 -6.84 -14.19 2.28
N VAL A 64 -5.79 -13.79 1.58
CA VAL A 64 -5.59 -14.20 0.19
C VAL A 64 -5.36 -15.70 0.10
N ASN A 65 -4.52 -16.25 0.96
CA ASN A 65 -4.25 -17.70 0.96
C ASN A 65 -5.48 -18.52 1.30
N ASP A 66 -6.34 -17.98 2.16
CA ASP A 66 -7.57 -18.68 2.57
C ASP A 66 -8.71 -18.53 1.55
N GLY A 67 -8.50 -17.74 0.51
CA GLY A 67 -9.51 -17.48 -0.50
C GLY A 67 -10.59 -16.50 -0.07
N LYS A 68 -10.37 -15.78 1.02
CA LYS A 68 -11.33 -14.78 1.51
C LYS A 68 -11.18 -13.43 0.84
N ALA A 69 -10.02 -13.19 0.22
CA ALA A 69 -9.73 -11.95 -0.46
C ALA A 69 -8.87 -12.24 -1.68
N THR A 70 -8.84 -11.32 -2.63
CA THR A 70 -7.97 -11.42 -3.79
C THR A 70 -6.76 -10.51 -3.61
N THR A 71 -5.66 -10.80 -4.34
CA THR A 71 -4.49 -9.93 -4.31
C THR A 71 -4.84 -8.52 -4.76
N GLU A 72 -5.79 -8.41 -5.70
CA GLU A 72 -6.21 -7.12 -6.23
C GLU A 72 -6.79 -6.20 -5.16
N GLN A 73 -7.47 -6.77 -4.16
CA GLN A 73 -8.06 -5.98 -3.08
C GLN A 73 -7.02 -5.23 -2.25
N TYR A 74 -5.79 -5.72 -2.23
CA TYR A 74 -4.74 -5.13 -1.42
C TYR A 74 -3.61 -4.52 -2.24
N PHE A 75 -3.34 -5.05 -3.45
CA PHE A 75 -2.16 -4.67 -4.21
C PHE A 75 -2.42 -3.78 -5.41
N VAL A 76 -3.66 -3.65 -5.87
CA VAL A 76 -4.01 -2.59 -6.82
C VAL A 76 -3.92 -1.28 -6.05
N LEU A 77 -3.17 -0.32 -6.59
CA LEU A 77 -2.79 0.86 -5.80
C LEU A 77 -3.96 1.65 -5.25
N LYS A 78 -5.02 1.82 -6.03
CA LYS A 78 -6.20 2.53 -5.53
C LYS A 78 -6.81 1.82 -4.31
N ASN A 79 -6.78 0.49 -4.31
CA ASN A 79 -7.30 -0.29 -3.19
C ASN A 79 -6.35 -0.25 -2.01
N LEU A 80 -5.05 -0.29 -2.26
CA LEU A 80 -4.05 -0.13 -1.21
C LEU A 80 -4.20 1.24 -0.55
N CYS A 81 -4.37 2.29 -1.34
CA CYS A 81 -4.58 3.63 -0.82
C CYS A 81 -5.84 3.73 0.03
N ALA A 82 -6.92 3.05 -0.38
CA ALA A 82 -8.15 3.00 0.41
C ALA A 82 -7.90 2.36 1.77
N ARG A 83 -7.13 1.27 1.80
CA ARG A 83 -6.78 0.64 3.08
C ARG A 83 -5.93 1.57 3.95
N ILE A 84 -4.98 2.27 3.35
CA ILE A 84 -4.16 3.24 4.07
C ILE A 84 -5.03 4.34 4.66
N ASP A 85 -5.94 4.88 3.88
CA ASP A 85 -6.85 5.94 4.35
C ASP A 85 -7.70 5.47 5.52
N GLU A 86 -8.18 4.22 5.47
CA GLU A 86 -8.95 3.64 6.56
C GLU A 86 -8.11 3.54 7.84
N LEU A 87 -6.86 3.11 7.71
CA LEU A 87 -5.97 2.98 8.85
C LEU A 87 -5.60 4.34 9.45
N VAL A 88 -5.38 5.32 8.60
CA VAL A 88 -5.09 6.69 9.06
C VAL A 88 -6.30 7.25 9.78
N ALA A 89 -7.50 7.07 9.23
CA ALA A 89 -8.72 7.53 9.86
C ALA A 89 -8.97 6.85 11.21
N ALA A 90 -8.73 5.55 11.28
CA ALA A 90 -8.90 4.79 12.52
C ALA A 90 -7.90 5.25 13.59
N LYS A 91 -6.67 5.52 13.19
CA LYS A 91 -5.64 6.02 14.09
C LYS A 91 -6.03 7.40 14.62
N THR A 92 -6.46 8.28 13.74
CA THR A 92 -6.87 9.65 14.14
C THR A 92 -8.06 9.58 15.09
N ALA A 93 -9.05 8.75 14.78
CA ALA A 93 -10.22 8.57 15.62
C ALA A 93 -9.83 8.01 17.00
N GLY A 94 -8.88 7.05 17.01
CA GLY A 94 -8.42 6.47 18.26
C GLY A 94 -7.68 7.45 19.13
N THR A 95 -6.89 8.34 18.52
CA THR A 95 -6.11 9.32 19.29
C THR A 95 -6.97 10.49 19.75
N GLY A 96 -8.12 10.69 19.14
CA GLY A 96 -9.02 11.75 19.53
C GLY A 96 -9.80 11.49 20.81
N THR A 97 -9.65 10.30 21.35
CA THR A 97 -10.36 9.93 22.60
C THR A 97 -9.53 10.21 23.82
#